data_f15e93a1779b054788f80eff45c1ece2
#
_entry.id   f15e93a1779b054788f80eff45c1ece2
#
_cell.length_a   1.000
_cell.length_b   1.000
_cell.length_c   1.000
_cell.angle_alpha   90.00
_cell.angle_beta   90.00
_cell.angle_gamma   90.00
#
_symmetry.space_group_name_H-M   'P 1'
#
loop_
_entity.id
_entity.type
_entity.pdbx_description
1 polymer ?
#
loop_
_entity_poly.entity_id
_entity_poly.type
_entity_poly.pdbx_seq_one_letter_code
_entity_poly.pdbx_strand_id
1 'polypeptide(L)'
;MHGDEIKYVTEAYETNWMSTVGENINEVERMACEKVGCKYSVALSCGTAALHLAVKLAGIKPGDKVFCTDMTFSATVNPVMYEKAIPIFIDTEYDTWNTDPKALEKAFELYPDTKVVIVANLYGTPAKFDEILKICEKHGAVLIEDAAESLGATYKERQTGTFGTYNAISFNGNKIITGSSGGMLLTDDKWAADKVRKWSTQSREDAPWYNHEEVGYNYRMSNVIAGVVRGQFPHLEEHIARKKEIYLRYKEG
;
A
#
# COMPACT_ATOMS: atom_id res chain seq x y z
N MET A 1 -21.29 -0.93 -5.93
CA MET A 1 -21.87 -0.25 -4.76
C MET A 1 -23.00 -1.12 -4.24
N HIS A 2 -23.10 -1.29 -2.92
CA HIS A 2 -24.05 -2.23 -2.28
C HIS A 2 -25.17 -1.53 -1.50
N GLY A 3 -25.04 -0.23 -1.27
CA GLY A 3 -25.99 0.58 -0.52
C GLY A 3 -25.54 0.91 0.91
N ASP A 4 -24.70 0.06 1.52
CA ASP A 4 -24.19 0.30 2.86
C ASP A 4 -23.27 1.54 2.94
N GLU A 5 -22.63 1.90 1.83
CA GLU A 5 -21.74 3.05 1.74
C GLU A 5 -22.48 4.36 2.08
N ILE A 6 -23.72 4.50 1.57
CA ILE A 6 -24.50 5.72 1.81
C ILE A 6 -24.83 5.89 3.29
N LYS A 7 -25.05 4.80 4.03
CA LYS A 7 -25.29 4.82 5.47
C LYS A 7 -24.13 5.50 6.21
N TYR A 8 -22.90 5.03 5.96
CA TYR A 8 -21.69 5.53 6.65
C TYR A 8 -21.32 6.95 6.21
N VAL A 9 -21.57 7.30 4.94
CA VAL A 9 -21.39 8.67 4.45
C VAL A 9 -22.39 9.63 5.09
N THR A 10 -23.66 9.22 5.19
CA THR A 10 -24.73 10.00 5.84
C THR A 10 -24.43 10.19 7.32
N GLU A 11 -24.01 9.14 8.02
CA GLU A 11 -23.60 9.21 9.43
C GLU A 11 -22.45 10.22 9.64
N ALA A 12 -21.44 10.20 8.79
CA ALA A 12 -20.35 11.17 8.84
C ALA A 12 -20.83 12.60 8.64
N TYR A 13 -21.81 12.81 7.74
CA TYR A 13 -22.41 14.12 7.48
C TYR A 13 -23.27 14.60 8.65
N GLU A 14 -24.18 13.77 9.15
CA GLU A 14 -25.11 14.13 10.24
C GLU A 14 -24.40 14.41 11.56
N THR A 15 -23.32 13.66 11.84
CA THR A 15 -22.50 13.85 13.03
C THR A 15 -21.43 14.93 12.88
N ASN A 16 -21.31 15.53 11.69
CA ASN A 16 -20.28 16.53 11.33
C ASN A 16 -18.82 16.02 11.44
N TRP A 17 -18.61 14.70 11.39
CA TRP A 17 -17.27 14.09 11.34
C TRP A 17 -16.84 13.84 9.89
N MET A 18 -16.66 14.92 9.12
CA MET A 18 -16.39 14.87 7.68
C MET A 18 -14.90 14.81 7.33
N SER A 19 -14.02 15.28 8.22
CA SER A 19 -12.60 15.48 7.96
C SER A 19 -11.78 14.19 8.14
N THR A 20 -10.54 14.34 8.58
CA THR A 20 -9.53 13.28 8.69
C THR A 20 -9.52 12.56 10.04
N VAL A 21 -10.59 12.69 10.79
CA VAL A 21 -10.88 12.05 12.08
C VAL A 21 -12.31 11.51 12.05
N GLY A 22 -12.53 10.30 12.56
CA GLY A 22 -13.86 9.73 12.70
C GLY A 22 -13.87 8.20 12.72
N GLU A 23 -15.01 7.66 13.11
CA GLU A 23 -15.19 6.21 13.32
C GLU A 23 -14.99 5.38 12.05
N ASN A 24 -15.39 5.89 10.88
CA ASN A 24 -15.20 5.14 9.63
C ASN A 24 -13.72 4.87 9.34
N ILE A 25 -12.83 5.83 9.67
CA ILE A 25 -11.38 5.65 9.52
C ILE A 25 -10.88 4.55 10.44
N ASN A 26 -11.29 4.56 11.73
CA ASN A 26 -10.89 3.55 12.70
C ASN A 26 -11.35 2.16 12.29
N GLU A 27 -12.59 2.04 11.85
CA GLU A 27 -13.17 0.77 11.41
C GLU A 27 -12.51 0.24 10.14
N VAL A 28 -12.23 1.07 9.15
CA VAL A 28 -11.52 0.65 7.93
C VAL A 28 -10.11 0.15 8.26
N GLU A 29 -9.40 0.84 9.15
CA GLU A 29 -8.09 0.38 9.63
C GLU A 29 -8.19 -0.98 10.33
N ARG A 30 -9.15 -1.15 11.26
CA ARG A 30 -9.39 -2.43 11.94
C ARG A 30 -9.72 -3.56 10.96
N MET A 31 -10.69 -3.32 10.07
CA MET A 31 -11.11 -4.31 9.06
C MET A 31 -9.96 -4.72 8.13
N ALA A 32 -9.12 -3.77 7.73
CA ALA A 32 -7.95 -4.05 6.91
C ALA A 32 -6.93 -4.94 7.65
N CYS A 33 -6.64 -4.64 8.92
CA CYS A 33 -5.76 -5.49 9.75
C CYS A 33 -6.29 -6.92 9.87
N GLU A 34 -7.58 -7.08 10.13
CA GLU A 34 -8.22 -8.41 10.25
C GLU A 34 -8.18 -9.18 8.92
N LYS A 35 -8.51 -8.51 7.81
CA LYS A 35 -8.57 -9.15 6.50
C LYS A 35 -7.20 -9.50 5.96
N VAL A 36 -6.23 -8.60 6.11
CA VAL A 36 -4.89 -8.77 5.53
C VAL A 36 -4.00 -9.60 6.47
N GLY A 37 -4.23 -9.54 7.77
CA GLY A 37 -3.43 -10.26 8.77
C GLY A 37 -2.17 -9.49 9.20
N CYS A 38 -2.20 -8.16 9.16
CA CYS A 38 -1.13 -7.30 9.69
C CYS A 38 -1.52 -6.71 11.06
N LYS A 39 -0.53 -6.23 11.83
CA LYS A 39 -0.79 -5.67 13.16
C LYS A 39 -1.29 -4.23 13.12
N TYR A 40 -0.83 -3.44 12.16
CA TYR A 40 -1.14 -2.02 12.07
C TYR A 40 -1.46 -1.63 10.63
N SER A 41 -2.43 -0.76 10.51
CA SER A 41 -2.78 -0.11 9.24
C SER A 41 -2.98 1.39 9.47
N VAL A 42 -2.70 2.18 8.45
CA VAL A 42 -2.87 3.64 8.47
C VAL A 42 -3.59 4.07 7.20
N ALA A 43 -4.83 4.52 7.34
CA ALA A 43 -5.65 5.00 6.23
C ALA A 43 -5.13 6.34 5.70
N LEU A 44 -4.89 6.40 4.40
CA LEU A 44 -4.27 7.52 3.70
C LEU A 44 -5.11 7.97 2.51
N SER A 45 -4.81 9.14 1.97
CA SER A 45 -5.55 9.77 0.87
C SER A 45 -5.48 9.00 -0.46
N CYS A 46 -4.44 8.20 -0.68
CA CYS A 46 -4.27 7.34 -1.85
C CYS A 46 -3.13 6.32 -1.64
N GLY A 47 -3.05 5.31 -2.51
CA GLY A 47 -1.96 4.32 -2.52
C GLY A 47 -0.58 4.95 -2.75
N THR A 48 -0.49 5.98 -3.59
CA THR A 48 0.76 6.74 -3.80
C THR A 48 1.27 7.39 -2.52
N ALA A 49 0.37 7.92 -1.69
CA ALA A 49 0.74 8.46 -0.38
C ALA A 49 1.29 7.37 0.56
N ALA A 50 0.70 6.17 0.51
CA ALA A 50 1.18 5.02 1.27
C ALA A 50 2.59 4.60 0.83
N LEU A 51 2.83 4.47 -0.48
CA LEU A 51 4.15 4.16 -1.04
C LEU A 51 5.18 5.25 -0.73
N HIS A 52 4.80 6.54 -0.81
CA HIS A 52 5.70 7.63 -0.47
C HIS A 52 6.15 7.59 0.99
N LEU A 53 5.20 7.39 1.91
CA LEU A 53 5.55 7.28 3.32
C LEU A 53 6.33 6.00 3.62
N ALA A 54 6.11 4.89 2.89
CA ALA A 54 6.92 3.67 2.98
C ALA A 54 8.38 3.91 2.55
N VAL A 55 8.61 4.59 1.42
CA VAL A 55 9.94 4.98 0.95
C VAL A 55 10.65 5.88 1.98
N LYS A 56 9.91 6.84 2.55
CA LYS A 56 10.43 7.72 3.58
C LYS A 56 10.78 6.99 4.89
N LEU A 57 9.93 6.02 5.33
CA LEU A 57 10.21 5.13 6.47
C LEU A 57 11.47 4.28 6.25
N ALA A 58 11.71 3.84 5.03
CA ALA A 58 12.91 3.08 4.66
C ALA A 58 14.20 3.92 4.73
N GLY A 59 14.10 5.21 5.04
CA GLY A 59 15.24 6.10 5.29
C GLY A 59 15.99 6.57 4.05
N ILE A 60 15.34 6.51 2.89
CA ILE A 60 15.91 6.94 1.60
C ILE A 60 16.30 8.42 1.63
N LYS A 61 17.44 8.71 1.06
CA LYS A 61 18.03 10.06 0.94
C LYS A 61 18.25 10.43 -0.52
N PRO A 62 18.38 11.71 -0.83
CA PRO A 62 18.73 12.15 -2.18
C PRO A 62 20.01 11.47 -2.70
N GLY A 63 19.91 10.87 -3.90
CA GLY A 63 20.99 10.14 -4.54
C GLY A 63 21.10 8.65 -4.20
N ASP A 64 20.36 8.16 -3.20
CA ASP A 64 20.29 6.74 -2.92
C ASP A 64 19.68 5.98 -4.09
N LYS A 65 20.13 4.74 -4.33
CA LYS A 65 19.51 3.85 -5.31
C LYS A 65 18.43 3.02 -4.66
N VAL A 66 17.32 2.82 -5.39
CA VAL A 66 16.20 1.97 -5.00
C VAL A 66 15.87 1.03 -6.14
N PHE A 67 15.83 -0.28 -5.86
CA PHE A 67 15.37 -1.25 -6.86
C PHE A 67 13.85 -1.22 -6.98
N CYS A 68 13.36 -1.08 -8.18
CA CYS A 68 11.93 -0.99 -8.49
C CYS A 68 11.59 -1.97 -9.60
N THR A 69 10.45 -2.66 -9.48
CA THR A 69 9.91 -3.40 -10.62
C THR A 69 9.69 -2.45 -11.81
N ASP A 70 9.98 -2.90 -13.02
CA ASP A 70 9.83 -2.07 -14.24
C ASP A 70 8.41 -2.13 -14.80
N MET A 71 7.76 -3.28 -14.74
CA MET A 71 6.40 -3.47 -15.21
C MET A 71 5.39 -3.19 -14.08
N THR A 72 4.98 -1.93 -13.97
CA THR A 72 4.07 -1.47 -12.92
C THR A 72 3.39 -0.16 -13.29
N PHE A 73 2.40 0.23 -12.51
CA PHE A 73 1.88 1.59 -12.56
C PHE A 73 2.92 2.57 -11.99
N SER A 74 3.05 3.75 -12.60
CA SER A 74 4.09 4.74 -12.23
C SER A 74 4.10 5.14 -10.75
N ALA A 75 2.98 4.99 -10.05
CA ALA A 75 2.88 5.28 -8.61
C ALA A 75 3.80 4.43 -7.74
N THR A 76 4.24 3.26 -8.20
CA THR A 76 5.23 2.41 -7.51
C THR A 76 6.60 3.10 -7.45
N VAL A 77 6.96 3.85 -8.49
CA VAL A 77 8.30 4.44 -8.66
C VAL A 77 8.35 5.93 -8.33
N ASN A 78 7.26 6.67 -8.59
CA ASN A 78 7.21 8.11 -8.35
C ASN A 78 7.68 8.54 -6.94
N PRO A 79 7.34 7.82 -5.85
CA PRO A 79 7.81 8.15 -4.50
C PRO A 79 9.33 8.18 -4.35
N VAL A 80 10.05 7.33 -5.10
CA VAL A 80 11.52 7.34 -5.13
C VAL A 80 12.02 8.68 -5.69
N MET A 81 11.37 9.17 -6.74
CA MET A 81 11.71 10.47 -7.33
C MET A 81 11.32 11.65 -6.42
N TYR A 82 10.23 11.52 -5.61
CA TYR A 82 9.85 12.58 -4.65
C TYR A 82 10.94 12.78 -3.60
N GLU A 83 11.59 11.71 -3.14
CA GLU A 83 12.72 11.74 -2.21
C GLU A 83 14.07 12.02 -2.91
N LYS A 84 14.06 12.36 -4.22
CA LYS A 84 15.26 12.64 -5.04
C LYS A 84 16.24 11.49 -5.10
N ALA A 85 15.77 10.26 -4.92
CA ALA A 85 16.52 9.03 -5.08
C ALA A 85 16.50 8.56 -6.55
N ILE A 86 17.30 7.56 -6.86
CA ILE A 86 17.52 7.04 -8.21
C ILE A 86 16.87 5.66 -8.33
N PRO A 87 15.77 5.52 -9.10
CA PRO A 87 15.18 4.21 -9.34
C PRO A 87 16.08 3.40 -10.28
N ILE A 88 16.35 2.17 -9.91
CA ILE A 88 16.99 1.15 -10.75
C ILE A 88 15.93 0.12 -11.06
N PHE A 89 15.58 -0.01 -12.32
CA PHE A 89 14.52 -0.90 -12.77
C PHE A 89 15.01 -2.35 -12.84
N ILE A 90 14.20 -3.24 -12.29
CA ILE A 90 14.44 -4.70 -12.29
C ILE A 90 13.43 -5.33 -13.23
N ASP A 91 13.93 -6.07 -14.21
CA ASP A 91 13.14 -6.75 -15.22
C ASP A 91 12.19 -7.80 -14.61
N THR A 92 11.18 -8.19 -15.38
CA THR A 92 10.17 -9.16 -14.98
C THR A 92 10.51 -10.58 -15.43
N GLU A 93 9.95 -11.58 -14.74
CA GLU A 93 10.02 -12.97 -15.16
C GLU A 93 8.70 -13.42 -15.85
N TYR A 94 8.78 -14.47 -16.65
CA TYR A 94 7.69 -14.85 -17.57
C TYR A 94 6.46 -15.49 -16.93
N ASP A 95 6.58 -16.07 -15.72
CA ASP A 95 5.45 -16.80 -15.10
C ASP A 95 4.40 -15.86 -14.52
N THR A 96 4.85 -14.80 -13.82
CA THR A 96 3.95 -13.87 -13.10
C THR A 96 3.97 -12.45 -13.65
N TRP A 97 4.93 -12.12 -14.52
CA TRP A 97 5.20 -10.77 -15.03
C TRP A 97 5.57 -9.76 -13.94
N ASN A 98 5.99 -10.25 -12.79
CA ASN A 98 6.52 -9.46 -11.69
C ASN A 98 8.05 -9.54 -11.65
N THR A 99 8.65 -8.82 -10.72
CA THR A 99 10.11 -8.73 -10.52
C THR A 99 10.79 -10.10 -10.61
N ASP A 100 11.77 -10.25 -11.53
CA ASP A 100 12.60 -11.45 -11.62
C ASP A 100 13.61 -11.51 -10.46
N PRO A 101 13.53 -12.55 -9.59
CA PRO A 101 14.50 -12.73 -8.53
C PRO A 101 15.95 -12.81 -9.02
N LYS A 102 16.20 -13.38 -10.20
CA LYS A 102 17.55 -13.46 -10.78
C LYS A 102 18.06 -12.10 -11.23
N ALA A 103 17.20 -11.28 -11.84
CA ALA A 103 17.55 -9.90 -12.19
C ALA A 103 17.80 -9.06 -10.93
N LEU A 104 17.01 -9.27 -9.87
CA LEU A 104 17.20 -8.61 -8.57
C LEU A 104 18.54 -8.98 -7.93
N GLU A 105 18.90 -10.26 -7.89
CA GLU A 105 20.21 -10.72 -7.38
C GLU A 105 21.36 -10.09 -8.19
N LYS A 106 21.22 -10.05 -9.53
CA LYS A 106 22.19 -9.41 -10.42
C LYS A 106 22.32 -7.90 -10.15
N ALA A 107 21.22 -7.24 -9.85
CA ALA A 107 21.23 -5.82 -9.51
C ALA A 107 22.02 -5.54 -8.22
N PHE A 108 21.91 -6.41 -7.20
CA PHE A 108 22.72 -6.30 -5.99
C PHE A 108 24.23 -6.51 -6.24
N GLU A 109 24.61 -7.36 -7.21
CA GLU A 109 26.02 -7.47 -7.62
C GLU A 109 26.54 -6.15 -8.22
N LEU A 110 25.70 -5.44 -9.00
CA LEU A 110 26.06 -4.18 -9.65
C LEU A 110 25.97 -2.96 -8.73
N TYR A 111 25.07 -2.99 -7.76
CA TYR A 111 24.76 -1.90 -6.83
C TYR A 111 24.65 -2.42 -5.38
N PRO A 112 25.75 -2.89 -4.78
CA PRO A 112 25.73 -3.57 -3.48
C PRO A 112 25.30 -2.69 -2.30
N ASP A 113 25.36 -1.37 -2.44
CA ASP A 113 24.98 -0.41 -1.40
C ASP A 113 23.46 -0.13 -1.35
N THR A 114 22.68 -0.68 -2.30
CA THR A 114 21.22 -0.49 -2.33
C THR A 114 20.57 -1.15 -1.13
N LYS A 115 19.66 -0.42 -0.44
CA LYS A 115 19.03 -0.87 0.81
C LYS A 115 17.52 -0.99 0.73
N VAL A 116 16.89 -0.64 -0.39
CA VAL A 116 15.44 -0.67 -0.56
C VAL A 116 15.07 -1.29 -1.89
N VAL A 117 14.12 -2.20 -1.83
CA VAL A 117 13.49 -2.88 -2.98
C VAL A 117 11.99 -2.61 -2.93
N ILE A 118 11.40 -2.20 -4.05
CA ILE A 118 9.96 -2.02 -4.20
C ILE A 118 9.45 -3.02 -5.24
N VAL A 119 8.52 -3.87 -4.82
CA VAL A 119 7.93 -4.91 -5.66
C VAL A 119 6.42 -4.70 -5.75
N ALA A 120 5.89 -4.64 -6.96
CA ALA A 120 4.45 -4.60 -7.20
C ALA A 120 3.89 -6.00 -7.48
N ASN A 121 2.63 -6.22 -7.14
CA ASN A 121 1.85 -7.40 -7.50
C ASN A 121 0.95 -7.05 -8.70
N LEU A 122 1.51 -7.13 -9.90
CA LEU A 122 0.86 -6.68 -11.12
C LEU A 122 -0.47 -7.40 -11.37
N TYR A 123 -1.54 -6.63 -11.57
CA TYR A 123 -2.91 -7.11 -11.82
C TYR A 123 -3.42 -8.15 -10.82
N GLY A 124 -2.93 -8.12 -9.59
CA GLY A 124 -3.32 -9.05 -8.52
C GLY A 124 -2.57 -10.37 -8.51
N THR A 125 -1.58 -10.55 -9.38
CA THR A 125 -0.70 -11.71 -9.35
C THR A 125 0.45 -11.47 -8.38
N PRO A 126 0.62 -12.27 -7.32
CA PRO A 126 1.73 -12.10 -6.38
C PRO A 126 3.09 -12.39 -7.01
N ALA A 127 4.11 -11.61 -6.65
CA ALA A 127 5.50 -11.89 -7.01
C ALA A 127 6.03 -13.17 -6.33
N LYS A 128 7.21 -13.66 -6.76
CA LYS A 128 7.88 -14.83 -6.16
C LYS A 128 8.53 -14.47 -4.81
N PHE A 129 7.71 -14.18 -3.81
CA PHE A 129 8.16 -13.63 -2.52
C PHE A 129 9.15 -14.51 -1.76
N ASP A 130 9.09 -15.83 -1.85
CA ASP A 130 10.05 -16.72 -1.17
C ASP A 130 11.50 -16.48 -1.63
N GLU A 131 11.69 -16.18 -2.91
CA GLU A 131 12.99 -15.90 -3.50
C GLU A 131 13.40 -14.45 -3.21
N ILE A 132 12.49 -13.51 -3.44
CA ILE A 132 12.74 -12.07 -3.23
C ILE A 132 13.08 -11.78 -1.76
N LEU A 133 12.34 -12.35 -0.81
CA LEU A 133 12.62 -12.17 0.62
C LEU A 133 13.99 -12.68 1.03
N LYS A 134 14.41 -13.86 0.53
CA LYS A 134 15.76 -14.39 0.78
C LYS A 134 16.86 -13.48 0.25
N ILE A 135 16.64 -12.91 -0.94
CA ILE A 135 17.58 -11.96 -1.54
C ILE A 135 17.64 -10.68 -0.69
N CYS A 136 16.49 -10.11 -0.31
CA CYS A 136 16.45 -8.94 0.54
C CYS A 136 17.13 -9.19 1.90
N GLU A 137 16.86 -10.33 2.54
CA GLU A 137 17.52 -10.73 3.80
C GLU A 137 19.03 -10.84 3.65
N LYS A 138 19.52 -11.55 2.61
CA LYS A 138 20.94 -11.72 2.30
C LYS A 138 21.67 -10.38 2.18
N HIS A 139 21.06 -9.38 1.57
CA HIS A 139 21.65 -8.07 1.31
C HIS A 139 21.28 -7.00 2.37
N GLY A 140 20.49 -7.38 3.38
CA GLY A 140 20.01 -6.46 4.43
C GLY A 140 19.15 -5.31 3.87
N ALA A 141 18.34 -5.61 2.87
CA ALA A 141 17.49 -4.63 2.20
C ALA A 141 16.06 -4.67 2.73
N VAL A 142 15.44 -3.50 2.87
CA VAL A 142 14.03 -3.33 3.20
C VAL A 142 13.19 -3.60 1.96
N LEU A 143 12.21 -4.49 2.09
CA LEU A 143 11.21 -4.72 1.04
C LEU A 143 9.99 -3.84 1.28
N ILE A 144 9.57 -3.10 0.27
CA ILE A 144 8.29 -2.40 0.18
C ILE A 144 7.42 -3.18 -0.82
N GLU A 145 6.23 -3.58 -0.40
CA GLU A 145 5.27 -4.25 -1.26
C GLU A 145 4.20 -3.27 -1.74
N ASP A 146 4.10 -3.10 -3.05
CA ASP A 146 2.96 -2.43 -3.67
C ASP A 146 1.86 -3.46 -3.98
N ALA A 147 0.93 -3.58 -3.05
CA ALA A 147 -0.25 -4.44 -3.13
C ALA A 147 -1.51 -3.70 -3.59
N ALA A 148 -1.34 -2.54 -4.28
CA ALA A 148 -2.46 -1.71 -4.72
C ALA A 148 -3.43 -2.41 -5.67
N GLU A 149 -3.03 -3.50 -6.29
CA GLU A 149 -3.85 -4.30 -7.22
C GLU A 149 -4.20 -5.70 -6.71
N SER A 150 -3.72 -6.07 -5.50
CA SER A 150 -3.75 -7.46 -5.04
C SER A 150 -4.50 -7.70 -3.73
N LEU A 151 -5.33 -6.73 -3.27
CA LEU A 151 -6.18 -6.96 -2.10
C LEU A 151 -7.11 -8.18 -2.34
N GLY A 152 -7.00 -9.19 -1.48
CA GLY A 152 -7.70 -10.47 -1.60
C GLY A 152 -6.90 -11.56 -2.34
N ALA A 153 -5.77 -11.24 -2.95
CA ALA A 153 -4.87 -12.24 -3.52
C ALA A 153 -3.97 -12.86 -2.45
N THR A 154 -3.56 -14.11 -2.65
CA THR A 154 -2.68 -14.82 -1.72
C THR A 154 -1.49 -15.45 -2.45
N TYR A 155 -0.34 -15.46 -1.79
CA TYR A 155 0.82 -16.24 -2.18
C TYR A 155 1.05 -17.32 -1.14
N LYS A 156 0.90 -18.58 -1.52
CA LYS A 156 1.00 -19.75 -0.60
C LYS A 156 0.16 -19.54 0.66
N GLU A 157 -1.12 -19.25 0.46
CA GLU A 157 -2.14 -19.02 1.51
C GLU A 157 -1.96 -17.74 2.35
N ARG A 158 -0.83 -17.04 2.23
CA ARG A 158 -0.58 -15.76 2.90
C ARG A 158 -1.09 -14.60 2.04
N GLN A 159 -1.89 -13.73 2.64
CA GLN A 159 -2.47 -12.56 1.99
C GLN A 159 -1.38 -11.58 1.52
N THR A 160 -1.47 -11.05 0.30
CA THR A 160 -0.65 -9.94 -0.17
C THR A 160 -0.89 -8.67 0.65
N GLY A 161 0.09 -7.77 0.69
CA GLY A 161 0.09 -6.63 1.60
C GLY A 161 0.72 -6.95 2.96
N THR A 162 1.43 -8.10 3.07
CA THR A 162 2.12 -8.52 4.29
C THR A 162 3.56 -8.98 4.07
N PHE A 163 4.03 -9.02 2.83
CA PHE A 163 5.36 -9.56 2.51
C PHE A 163 6.47 -8.53 2.71
N GLY A 164 6.19 -7.26 2.49
CA GLY A 164 7.15 -6.19 2.76
C GLY A 164 7.21 -5.81 4.24
N THR A 165 8.28 -5.14 4.62
CA THR A 165 8.37 -4.42 5.90
C THR A 165 7.28 -3.33 5.97
N TYR A 166 7.06 -2.68 4.83
CA TYR A 166 5.99 -1.70 4.60
C TYR A 166 5.23 -2.10 3.34
N ASN A 167 3.91 -2.06 3.40
CA ASN A 167 3.05 -2.50 2.32
C ASN A 167 1.99 -1.45 2.03
N ALA A 168 1.62 -1.29 0.77
CA ALA A 168 0.64 -0.31 0.35
C ALA A 168 -0.53 -0.97 -0.37
N ILE A 169 -1.75 -0.61 0.01
CA ILE A 169 -2.97 -0.93 -0.74
C ILE A 169 -3.65 0.35 -1.23
N SER A 170 -4.51 0.22 -2.23
CA SER A 170 -5.22 1.34 -2.84
C SER A 170 -6.72 1.10 -2.87
N PHE A 171 -7.47 2.17 -2.59
CA PHE A 171 -8.93 2.24 -2.73
C PHE A 171 -9.35 3.22 -3.83
N ASN A 172 -8.49 3.44 -4.84
CA ASN A 172 -8.82 4.28 -6.00
C ASN A 172 -10.04 3.73 -6.75
N GLY A 173 -10.65 4.55 -7.61
CA GLY A 173 -11.92 4.25 -8.28
C GLY A 173 -12.00 2.94 -9.07
N ASN A 174 -10.85 2.43 -9.54
CA ASN A 174 -10.75 1.19 -10.32
C ASN A 174 -10.36 -0.05 -9.49
N LYS A 175 -10.16 0.09 -8.18
CA LYS A 175 -9.72 -1.04 -7.34
C LYS A 175 -10.89 -1.92 -6.90
N ILE A 176 -10.57 -3.15 -6.45
CA ILE A 176 -11.58 -4.16 -6.09
C ILE A 176 -12.49 -3.70 -4.95
N ILE A 177 -11.96 -2.94 -4.00
CA ILE A 177 -12.66 -2.13 -3.01
C ILE A 177 -12.28 -0.67 -3.27
N THR A 178 -13.26 0.20 -3.40
CA THR A 178 -13.02 1.60 -3.72
C THR A 178 -13.71 2.57 -2.76
N GLY A 179 -13.04 3.66 -2.45
CA GLY A 179 -13.59 4.87 -1.86
C GLY A 179 -13.68 6.01 -2.87
N SER A 180 -13.58 5.73 -4.21
CA SER A 180 -13.29 6.72 -5.25
C SER A 180 -11.86 7.27 -5.15
N SER A 181 -11.34 7.37 -3.96
CA SER A 181 -9.99 7.76 -3.53
C SER A 181 -9.63 6.89 -2.33
N GLY A 182 -8.42 7.05 -1.81
CA GLY A 182 -7.95 6.36 -0.62
C GLY A 182 -6.87 5.35 -0.89
N GLY A 183 -6.17 5.01 0.17
CA GLY A 183 -5.14 3.99 0.23
C GLY A 183 -4.79 3.71 1.68
N MET A 184 -3.86 2.83 1.91
CA MET A 184 -3.48 2.45 3.26
C MET A 184 -2.05 1.92 3.29
N LEU A 185 -1.30 2.28 4.31
CA LEU A 185 -0.04 1.62 4.64
C LEU A 185 -0.31 0.53 5.66
N LEU A 186 0.29 -0.64 5.45
CA LEU A 186 0.18 -1.82 6.32
C LEU A 186 1.57 -2.21 6.81
N THR A 187 1.68 -2.53 8.10
CA THR A 187 2.96 -2.93 8.70
C THR A 187 2.73 -3.68 10.02
N ASP A 188 3.74 -4.42 10.47
CA ASP A 188 3.79 -5.00 11.81
C ASP A 188 4.59 -4.15 12.80
N ASP A 189 5.19 -3.06 12.34
CA ASP A 189 5.96 -2.12 13.14
C ASP A 189 5.07 -0.97 13.67
N LYS A 190 4.87 -0.96 15.00
CA LYS A 190 4.09 0.08 15.67
C LYS A 190 4.70 1.47 15.50
N TRP A 191 6.03 1.58 15.60
CA TRP A 191 6.71 2.86 15.44
C TRP A 191 6.48 3.43 14.03
N ALA A 192 6.59 2.60 13.01
CA ALA A 192 6.33 2.99 11.63
C ALA A 192 4.88 3.46 11.43
N ALA A 193 3.90 2.74 11.98
CA ALA A 193 2.50 3.12 11.90
C ALA A 193 2.22 4.46 12.58
N ASP A 194 2.75 4.67 13.78
CA ASP A 194 2.60 5.95 14.52
C ASP A 194 3.29 7.10 13.76
N LYS A 195 4.45 6.84 13.19
CA LYS A 195 5.19 7.82 12.39
C LYS A 195 4.43 8.23 11.13
N VAL A 196 3.82 7.27 10.42
CA VAL A 196 2.97 7.54 9.25
C VAL A 196 1.72 8.33 9.63
N ARG A 197 1.08 8.01 10.76
CA ARG A 197 -0.04 8.84 11.28
C ARG A 197 0.37 10.29 11.47
N LYS A 198 1.50 10.51 12.14
CA LYS A 198 2.05 11.85 12.37
C LYS A 198 2.35 12.56 11.06
N TRP A 199 3.11 11.93 10.17
CA TRP A 199 3.47 12.53 8.88
C TRP A 199 2.25 12.84 8.00
N SER A 200 1.24 11.97 8.00
CA SER A 200 0.03 12.16 7.18
C SER A 200 -0.87 13.30 7.66
N THR A 201 -0.63 13.84 8.85
CA THR A 201 -1.37 14.96 9.47
C THR A 201 -0.47 16.15 9.73
N GLN A 202 0.38 16.53 8.77
CA GLN A 202 1.29 17.68 8.79
C GLN A 202 2.41 17.56 9.85
N SER A 203 2.73 16.39 10.37
CA SER A 203 3.71 16.19 11.46
C SER A 203 3.47 17.05 12.70
N ARG A 204 2.19 17.29 13.02
CA ARG A 204 1.83 18.06 14.19
C ARG A 204 2.24 17.32 15.47
N GLU A 205 2.89 18.04 16.38
CA GLU A 205 3.24 17.55 17.72
C GLU A 205 2.01 17.59 18.65
N ASP A 206 2.05 16.76 19.70
CA ASP A 206 1.05 16.78 20.77
C ASP A 206 1.33 17.96 21.73
N ALA A 207 0.87 19.12 21.33
CA ALA A 207 1.02 20.37 22.06
C ALA A 207 -0.27 21.20 21.97
N PRO A 208 -0.58 22.08 22.97
CA PRO A 208 -1.76 22.94 22.96
C PRO A 208 -1.67 24.06 21.91
N TRP A 209 -0.55 24.22 21.25
CA TRP A 209 -0.32 25.13 20.12
C TRP A 209 0.14 24.35 18.87
N TYR A 210 0.15 25.00 17.72
CA TYR A 210 0.73 24.42 16.51
C TYR A 210 2.25 24.33 16.63
N ASN A 211 2.78 23.13 16.74
CA ASN A 211 4.20 22.81 16.77
C ASN A 211 4.50 21.73 15.74
N HIS A 212 5.55 21.93 14.94
CA HIS A 212 5.98 21.02 13.88
C HIS A 212 7.50 20.94 13.87
N GLU A 213 8.05 19.83 14.29
CA GLU A 213 9.51 19.60 14.37
C GLU A 213 10.07 18.99 13.08
N GLU A 214 9.20 18.48 12.21
CA GLU A 214 9.57 17.86 10.94
C GLU A 214 8.51 18.12 9.86
N VAL A 215 8.92 17.92 8.59
CA VAL A 215 8.00 18.07 7.45
C VAL A 215 6.97 16.95 7.45
N GLY A 216 5.71 17.32 7.36
CA GLY A 216 4.58 16.42 7.20
C GLY A 216 3.79 16.70 5.94
N TYR A 217 2.68 15.96 5.77
CA TYR A 217 1.88 15.93 4.56
C TYR A 217 0.39 15.99 4.91
N ASN A 218 -0.43 16.43 3.98
CA ASN A 218 -1.88 16.27 4.04
C ASN A 218 -2.27 14.97 3.33
N TYR A 219 -1.95 13.82 3.95
CA TYR A 219 -2.13 12.50 3.37
C TYR A 219 -3.12 11.62 4.11
N ARG A 220 -3.80 12.13 5.15
CA ARG A 220 -4.79 11.34 5.89
C ARG A 220 -6.06 11.15 5.07
N MET A 221 -6.66 9.97 5.12
CA MET A 221 -7.97 9.70 4.52
C MET A 221 -9.06 10.50 5.25
N SER A 222 -10.05 11.02 4.51
CA SER A 222 -11.23 11.64 5.13
C SER A 222 -12.20 10.57 5.64
N ASN A 223 -12.97 10.91 6.68
CA ASN A 223 -13.98 10.02 7.26
C ASN A 223 -15.13 9.71 6.27
N VAL A 224 -15.41 10.61 5.33
CA VAL A 224 -16.39 10.39 4.26
C VAL A 224 -15.91 9.30 3.29
N ILE A 225 -14.66 9.40 2.81
CA ILE A 225 -14.04 8.40 1.93
C ILE A 225 -13.95 7.05 2.67
N ALA A 226 -13.54 7.08 3.93
CA ALA A 226 -13.51 5.88 4.78
C ALA A 226 -14.91 5.24 4.92
N GLY A 227 -15.98 6.03 4.99
CA GLY A 227 -17.35 5.54 5.02
C GLY A 227 -17.73 4.73 3.75
N VAL A 228 -17.30 5.20 2.58
CA VAL A 228 -17.48 4.43 1.33
C VAL A 228 -16.70 3.13 1.38
N VAL A 229 -15.43 3.16 1.75
CA VAL A 229 -14.58 1.96 1.88
C VAL A 229 -15.16 0.98 2.90
N ARG A 230 -15.60 1.47 4.06
CA ARG A 230 -16.21 0.68 5.13
C ARG A 230 -17.44 -0.09 4.63
N GLY A 231 -18.29 0.56 3.84
CA GLY A 231 -19.47 -0.08 3.26
C GLY A 231 -19.17 -1.16 2.23
N GLN A 232 -18.04 -1.07 1.52
CA GLN A 232 -17.64 -2.05 0.51
C GLN A 232 -16.83 -3.22 1.07
N PHE A 233 -16.07 -3.00 2.13
CA PHE A 233 -15.12 -3.98 2.64
C PHE A 233 -15.74 -5.36 2.93
N PRO A 234 -16.97 -5.49 3.52
CA PRO A 234 -17.63 -6.77 3.74
C PRO A 234 -17.93 -7.56 2.46
N HIS A 235 -18.00 -6.88 1.31
CA HIS A 235 -18.32 -7.49 0.00
C HIS A 235 -17.08 -7.91 -0.80
N LEU A 236 -15.87 -7.86 -0.21
CA LEU A 236 -14.63 -8.19 -0.92
C LEU A 236 -14.66 -9.61 -1.51
N GLU A 237 -15.13 -10.60 -0.76
CA GLU A 237 -15.19 -12.00 -1.25
C GLU A 237 -16.17 -12.16 -2.41
N GLU A 238 -17.30 -11.46 -2.37
CA GLU A 238 -18.25 -11.42 -3.48
C GLU A 238 -17.61 -10.81 -4.75
N HIS A 239 -16.86 -9.72 -4.60
CA HIS A 239 -16.15 -9.09 -5.70
C HIS A 239 -15.07 -10.03 -6.29
N ILE A 240 -14.32 -10.74 -5.44
CA ILE A 240 -13.32 -11.73 -5.87
C ILE A 240 -14.00 -12.85 -6.68
N ALA A 241 -15.07 -13.43 -6.14
CA ALA A 241 -15.83 -14.50 -6.81
C ALA A 241 -16.36 -14.03 -8.18
N ARG A 242 -16.93 -12.83 -8.25
CA ARG A 242 -17.44 -12.25 -9.50
C ARG A 242 -16.34 -12.00 -10.52
N LYS A 243 -15.20 -11.48 -10.11
CA LYS A 243 -14.04 -11.29 -11.01
C LYS A 243 -13.51 -12.62 -11.53
N LYS A 244 -13.46 -13.65 -10.70
CA LYS A 244 -13.06 -15.01 -11.11
C LYS A 244 -14.02 -15.60 -12.14
N GLU A 245 -15.33 -15.42 -11.96
CA GLU A 245 -16.37 -15.82 -12.94
C GLU A 245 -16.15 -15.13 -14.29
N ILE A 246 -15.93 -13.80 -14.27
CA ILE A 246 -15.66 -13.02 -15.48
C ILE A 246 -14.41 -13.52 -16.18
N TYR A 247 -13.31 -13.75 -15.44
CA TYR A 247 -12.07 -14.29 -15.98
C TYR A 247 -12.27 -15.64 -16.69
N LEU A 248 -13.02 -16.56 -16.05
CA LEU A 248 -13.30 -17.88 -16.66
C LEU A 248 -14.06 -17.76 -17.95
N ARG A 249 -15.08 -16.85 -18.03
CA ARG A 249 -15.79 -16.58 -19.29
C ARG A 249 -14.87 -16.08 -20.41
N TYR A 250 -13.95 -15.16 -20.10
CA TYR A 250 -12.96 -14.69 -21.10
C TYR A 250 -11.97 -15.78 -21.52
N LYS A 251 -11.69 -16.75 -20.65
CA LYS A 251 -10.81 -17.88 -20.96
C LYS A 251 -11.49 -18.92 -21.85
N GLU A 252 -12.79 -19.08 -21.77
CA GLU A 252 -13.60 -20.04 -22.55
C GLU A 252 -14.01 -19.50 -23.92
N GLY A 253 -14.08 -18.18 -24.11
CA GLY A 253 -14.48 -17.48 -25.34
C GLY A 253 -13.31 -16.97 -26.13
#